data_9300f301ed0a13374fd4cb1a31c828d2
#
_entry.id   9300f301ed0a13374fd4cb1a31c828d2
#
_cell.length_a   1.000
_cell.length_b   1.000
_cell.length_c   1.000
_cell.angle_alpha   90.00
_cell.angle_beta   90.00
_cell.angle_gamma   90.00
#
_symmetry.space_group_name_H-M   'P 1'
#
loop_
_entity.id
_entity.type
_entity.pdbx_description
1 polymer ?
#
loop_
_entity_poly.entity_id
_entity_poly.type
_entity_poly.pdbx_seq_one_letter_code
_entity_poly.pdbx_strand_id
1 'polypeptide(L)'
;MMMSRSVKYGITKTLILIALMTGALFAGFPVLWMLSSSFKSNTEIFAYPPSFISDAFTLEAYIAVLTNPEQLRFFFNSYLVSIMVTLFTLVVGILGGYSFSRYDFKFKKSINLIIIGVQAVPPITLMIPYFGLIVALKLYNTYWALILTYMVFTLPYAIIMMTGYFNTLPRDLDEAVLIDGGTSLVALWRVLVPISIPGIVSIGVYTFMLAWNEFLFALTLTKTNDMRTVPVGIQLLMGQHSYEWNQMMAMSVLGSLPVLLLFLIFQRYFIAGMSAGSVKG
;
A
#
# COMPACT_ATOMS: atom_id res chain seq x y z
N MET A 1 -26.32 42.85 -19.75
CA MET A 1 -24.99 43.32 -19.33
C MET A 1 -24.03 42.15 -19.39
N MET A 2 -23.25 42.02 -20.49
CA MET A 2 -22.32 40.87 -20.67
C MET A 2 -21.08 41.09 -19.80
N MET A 3 -20.90 40.24 -18.79
CA MET A 3 -19.66 40.23 -18.01
C MET A 3 -18.48 39.99 -18.94
N SER A 4 -17.40 40.77 -18.77
CA SER A 4 -16.15 40.61 -19.56
C SER A 4 -15.57 39.20 -19.38
N ARG A 5 -14.92 38.65 -20.39
CA ARG A 5 -14.30 37.34 -20.36
C ARG A 5 -13.30 37.17 -19.17
N SER A 6 -12.61 38.25 -18.82
CA SER A 6 -11.64 38.29 -17.71
C SER A 6 -12.33 38.14 -16.34
N VAL A 7 -13.51 38.76 -16.15
CA VAL A 7 -14.29 38.66 -14.91
C VAL A 7 -14.86 37.25 -14.73
N LYS A 8 -15.41 36.66 -15.82
CA LYS A 8 -15.86 35.25 -15.79
C LYS A 8 -14.73 34.31 -15.42
N TYR A 9 -13.54 34.44 -16.03
CA TYR A 9 -12.37 33.64 -15.73
C TYR A 9 -11.92 33.80 -14.27
N GLY A 10 -11.90 35.01 -13.73
CA GLY A 10 -11.59 35.29 -12.34
C GLY A 10 -12.57 34.58 -11.39
N ILE A 11 -13.87 34.73 -11.61
CA ILE A 11 -14.91 34.09 -10.78
C ILE A 11 -14.77 32.55 -10.84
N THR A 12 -14.61 31.97 -12.02
CA THR A 12 -14.45 30.51 -12.17
C THR A 12 -13.22 30.01 -11.42
N LYS A 13 -12.07 30.68 -11.53
CA LYS A 13 -10.84 30.35 -10.80
C LYS A 13 -11.05 30.41 -9.28
N THR A 14 -11.71 31.45 -8.78
CA THR A 14 -12.01 31.59 -7.36
C THR A 14 -12.96 30.50 -6.87
N LEU A 15 -14.00 30.15 -7.61
CA LEU A 15 -14.90 29.04 -7.27
C LEU A 15 -14.19 27.71 -7.25
N ILE A 16 -13.30 27.43 -8.21
CA ILE A 16 -12.47 26.22 -8.24
C ILE A 16 -11.55 26.17 -7.00
N LEU A 17 -10.89 27.27 -6.66
CA LEU A 17 -10.04 27.35 -5.48
C LEU A 17 -10.82 27.10 -4.18
N ILE A 18 -12.01 27.71 -4.04
CA ILE A 18 -12.87 27.49 -2.87
C ILE A 18 -13.28 26.01 -2.80
N ALA A 19 -13.72 25.42 -3.92
CA ALA A 19 -14.11 24.01 -3.97
C ALA A 19 -12.94 23.08 -3.60
N LEU A 20 -11.73 23.36 -4.11
CA LEU A 20 -10.51 22.60 -3.78
C LEU A 20 -10.14 22.74 -2.30
N MET A 21 -10.19 23.96 -1.74
CA MET A 21 -9.89 24.20 -0.33
C MET A 21 -10.91 23.52 0.58
N THR A 22 -12.20 23.61 0.26
CA THR A 22 -13.26 22.94 1.02
C THR A 22 -13.10 21.43 0.97
N GLY A 23 -12.83 20.87 -0.21
CA GLY A 23 -12.56 19.44 -0.37
C GLY A 23 -11.31 18.99 0.40
N ALA A 24 -10.23 19.77 0.36
CA ALA A 24 -9.01 19.47 1.10
C ALA A 24 -9.21 19.52 2.62
N LEU A 25 -9.94 20.53 3.12
CA LEU A 25 -10.29 20.64 4.55
C LEU A 25 -11.19 19.49 4.99
N PHE A 26 -12.19 19.15 4.20
CA PHE A 26 -13.10 18.03 4.50
C PHE A 26 -12.34 16.69 4.53
N ALA A 27 -11.50 16.41 3.53
CA ALA A 27 -10.71 15.19 3.46
C ALA A 27 -9.59 15.14 4.54
N GLY A 28 -9.00 16.29 4.88
CA GLY A 28 -7.95 16.40 5.87
C GLY A 28 -8.44 16.40 7.32
N PHE A 29 -9.71 16.79 7.55
CA PHE A 29 -10.25 16.94 8.91
C PHE A 29 -10.11 15.70 9.79
N PRO A 30 -10.44 14.47 9.33
CA PRO A 30 -10.25 13.26 10.14
C PRO A 30 -8.79 13.04 10.55
N VAL A 31 -7.85 13.31 9.63
CA VAL A 31 -6.41 13.17 9.90
C VAL A 31 -5.93 14.21 10.91
N LEU A 32 -6.37 15.46 10.76
CA LEU A 32 -6.09 16.54 11.69
C LEU A 32 -6.69 16.28 13.08
N TRP A 33 -7.89 15.70 13.12
CA TRP A 33 -8.52 15.29 14.38
C TRP A 33 -7.75 14.15 15.06
N MET A 34 -7.35 13.14 14.31
CA MET A 34 -6.49 12.04 14.78
C MET A 34 -5.17 12.59 15.36
N LEU A 35 -4.52 13.49 14.63
CA LEU A 35 -3.29 14.15 15.06
C LEU A 35 -3.50 14.97 16.33
N SER A 36 -4.57 15.79 16.39
CA SER A 36 -4.91 16.55 17.59
C SER A 36 -5.16 15.63 18.79
N SER A 37 -5.95 14.57 18.59
CA SER A 37 -6.31 13.63 19.66
C SER A 37 -5.11 12.82 20.19
N SER A 38 -4.08 12.62 19.38
CA SER A 38 -2.86 11.91 19.80
C SER A 38 -2.01 12.68 20.82
N PHE A 39 -2.27 13.98 20.98
CA PHE A 39 -1.60 14.84 21.97
C PHE A 39 -2.47 15.13 23.21
N LYS A 40 -3.62 14.47 23.35
CA LYS A 40 -4.55 14.62 24.46
C LYS A 40 -4.46 13.46 25.44
N SER A 41 -4.87 13.71 26.69
CA SER A 41 -5.14 12.63 27.61
C SER A 41 -6.45 11.91 27.24
N ASN A 42 -6.62 10.67 27.71
CA ASN A 42 -7.87 9.94 27.48
C ASN A 42 -9.09 10.67 28.05
N THR A 43 -8.95 11.35 29.20
CA THR A 43 -10.02 12.15 29.81
C THR A 43 -10.43 13.34 28.96
N GLU A 44 -9.46 14.01 28.33
CA GLU A 44 -9.74 15.15 27.45
C GLU A 44 -10.38 14.73 26.11
N ILE A 45 -10.03 13.56 25.58
CA ILE A 45 -10.65 13.06 24.34
C ILE A 45 -12.17 12.91 24.48
N PHE A 46 -12.64 12.53 25.68
CA PHE A 46 -14.06 12.36 25.99
C PHE A 46 -14.72 13.57 26.65
N ALA A 47 -14.00 14.68 26.78
CA ALA A 47 -14.55 15.90 27.36
C ALA A 47 -15.68 16.47 26.47
N TYR A 48 -16.68 17.05 27.09
CA TYR A 48 -17.78 17.72 26.39
C TYR A 48 -17.87 19.20 26.82
N PRO A 49 -17.88 20.15 25.90
CA PRO A 49 -17.82 19.98 24.44
C PRO A 49 -16.42 19.53 23.96
N PRO A 50 -16.33 18.79 22.83
CA PRO A 50 -15.04 18.34 22.31
C PRO A 50 -14.21 19.54 21.81
N SER A 51 -12.97 19.64 22.30
CA SER A 51 -12.02 20.67 21.87
C SER A 51 -11.18 20.16 20.68
N PHE A 52 -10.87 21.04 19.70
CA PHE A 52 -9.93 20.66 18.64
C PHE A 52 -8.47 20.81 19.09
N ILE A 53 -8.16 21.85 19.85
CA ILE A 53 -6.83 22.10 20.40
C ILE A 53 -6.82 21.60 21.87
N SER A 54 -5.77 20.89 22.26
CA SER A 54 -5.61 20.40 23.63
C SER A 54 -5.34 21.55 24.59
N ASP A 55 -6.01 21.54 25.73
CA ASP A 55 -5.74 22.45 26.84
C ASP A 55 -4.46 22.04 27.60
N ALA A 56 -4.11 20.74 27.56
CA ALA A 56 -2.94 20.16 28.20
C ALA A 56 -2.19 19.25 27.22
N PHE A 57 -1.44 19.87 26.30
CA PHE A 57 -0.62 19.15 25.32
C PHE A 57 0.35 18.15 26.00
N THR A 58 0.26 16.88 25.64
CA THR A 58 1.11 15.83 26.19
C THR A 58 1.70 14.93 25.10
N LEU A 59 2.93 14.45 25.30
CA LEU A 59 3.58 13.44 24.48
C LEU A 59 3.50 12.04 25.09
N GLU A 60 2.78 11.87 26.19
CA GLU A 60 2.70 10.63 26.96
C GLU A 60 2.32 9.43 26.08
N ALA A 61 1.33 9.59 25.21
CA ALA A 61 0.90 8.55 24.30
C ALA A 61 2.03 8.11 23.34
N TYR A 62 2.78 9.05 22.79
CA TYR A 62 3.92 8.75 21.93
C TYR A 62 5.06 8.08 22.67
N ILE A 63 5.35 8.54 23.90
CA ILE A 63 6.37 7.93 24.76
C ILE A 63 5.95 6.50 25.08
N ALA A 64 4.69 6.28 25.48
CA ALA A 64 4.17 4.95 25.78
C ALA A 64 4.31 4.00 24.57
N VAL A 65 3.94 4.45 23.35
CA VAL A 65 4.08 3.67 22.13
C VAL A 65 5.55 3.36 21.81
N LEU A 66 6.43 4.36 21.89
CA LEU A 66 7.83 4.23 21.48
C LEU A 66 8.73 3.57 22.52
N THR A 67 8.28 3.43 23.78
CA THR A 67 9.02 2.74 24.83
C THR A 67 8.49 1.34 25.12
N ASN A 68 7.31 0.98 24.61
CA ASN A 68 6.74 -0.34 24.78
C ASN A 68 7.35 -1.33 23.76
N PRO A 69 8.11 -2.36 24.23
CA PRO A 69 8.73 -3.34 23.34
C PRO A 69 7.75 -4.10 22.44
N GLU A 70 6.52 -4.35 22.93
CA GLU A 70 5.48 -5.04 22.18
C GLU A 70 4.99 -4.19 21.01
N GLN A 71 4.74 -2.90 21.24
CA GLN A 71 4.29 -1.99 20.17
C GLN A 71 5.40 -1.76 19.13
N LEU A 72 6.65 -1.64 19.56
CA LEU A 72 7.79 -1.59 18.64
C LEU A 72 7.90 -2.87 17.81
N ARG A 73 7.56 -4.03 18.39
CA ARG A 73 7.53 -5.30 17.67
C ARG A 73 6.49 -5.32 16.55
N PHE A 74 5.31 -4.73 16.76
CA PHE A 74 4.29 -4.58 15.72
C PHE A 74 4.80 -3.77 14.52
N PHE A 75 5.51 -2.66 14.77
CA PHE A 75 6.15 -1.89 13.70
C PHE A 75 7.19 -2.70 12.95
N PHE A 76 8.09 -3.37 13.67
CA PHE A 76 9.09 -4.24 13.06
C PHE A 76 8.45 -5.31 12.17
N ASN A 77 7.42 -5.98 12.67
CA ASN A 77 6.70 -7.02 11.91
C ASN A 77 6.05 -6.46 10.66
N SER A 78 5.38 -5.31 10.76
CA SER A 78 4.76 -4.65 9.59
C SER A 78 5.80 -4.28 8.54
N TYR A 79 6.93 -3.69 8.93
CA TYR A 79 8.02 -3.37 8.00
C TYR A 79 8.58 -4.65 7.35
N LEU A 80 8.90 -5.65 8.14
CA LEU A 80 9.47 -6.91 7.65
C LEU A 80 8.53 -7.57 6.64
N VAL A 81 7.26 -7.77 7.01
CA VAL A 81 6.28 -8.42 6.14
C VAL A 81 6.06 -7.61 4.87
N SER A 82 5.81 -6.29 4.98
CA SER A 82 5.52 -5.45 3.82
C SER A 82 6.70 -5.36 2.86
N ILE A 83 7.93 -5.25 3.37
CA ILE A 83 9.14 -5.23 2.54
C ILE A 83 9.32 -6.56 1.85
N MET A 84 9.21 -7.68 2.57
CA MET A 84 9.40 -9.02 1.99
C MET A 84 8.34 -9.34 0.94
N VAL A 85 7.07 -9.02 1.20
CA VAL A 85 5.98 -9.15 0.21
C VAL A 85 6.30 -8.32 -1.04
N THR A 86 6.73 -7.07 -0.85
CA THR A 86 7.05 -6.17 -1.97
C THR A 86 8.20 -6.71 -2.80
N LEU A 87 9.30 -7.13 -2.17
CA LEU A 87 10.46 -7.68 -2.87
C LEU A 87 10.11 -8.94 -3.66
N PHE A 88 9.44 -9.91 -3.03
CA PHE A 88 9.05 -11.15 -3.73
C PHE A 88 8.04 -10.88 -4.84
N THR A 89 7.06 -10.00 -4.59
CA THR A 89 6.06 -9.63 -5.60
C THR A 89 6.72 -8.93 -6.80
N LEU A 90 7.68 -8.04 -6.57
CA LEU A 90 8.41 -7.37 -7.66
C LEU A 90 9.24 -8.36 -8.46
N VAL A 91 10.02 -9.22 -7.81
CA VAL A 91 10.84 -10.22 -8.53
C VAL A 91 9.97 -11.13 -9.40
N VAL A 92 8.93 -11.73 -8.82
CA VAL A 92 8.04 -12.64 -9.55
C VAL A 92 7.19 -11.88 -10.57
N GLY A 93 6.75 -10.67 -10.25
CA GLY A 93 5.98 -9.79 -11.14
C GLY A 93 6.77 -9.36 -12.37
N ILE A 94 8.06 -9.01 -12.20
CA ILE A 94 8.96 -8.66 -13.31
C ILE A 94 9.18 -9.88 -14.21
N LEU A 95 9.52 -11.04 -13.65
CA LEU A 95 9.75 -12.26 -14.42
C LEU A 95 8.49 -12.75 -15.12
N GLY A 96 7.35 -12.75 -14.42
CA GLY A 96 6.06 -13.10 -14.96
C GLY A 96 5.62 -12.12 -16.05
N GLY A 97 5.68 -10.82 -15.78
CA GLY A 97 5.34 -9.76 -16.75
C GLY A 97 6.17 -9.83 -18.02
N TYR A 98 7.48 -10.08 -17.89
CA TYR A 98 8.36 -10.30 -19.03
C TYR A 98 7.95 -11.52 -19.85
N SER A 99 7.68 -12.65 -19.17
CA SER A 99 7.24 -13.88 -19.81
C SER A 99 5.93 -13.69 -20.58
N PHE A 100 4.94 -13.04 -19.97
CA PHE A 100 3.65 -12.75 -20.60
C PHE A 100 3.76 -11.71 -21.73
N SER A 101 4.72 -10.80 -21.70
CA SER A 101 4.92 -9.79 -22.74
C SER A 101 5.68 -10.34 -23.96
N ARG A 102 6.75 -11.11 -23.74
CA ARG A 102 7.72 -11.49 -24.80
C ARG A 102 7.50 -12.86 -25.40
N TYR A 103 6.97 -13.81 -24.62
CA TYR A 103 6.84 -15.19 -25.08
C TYR A 103 5.40 -15.60 -25.35
N ASP A 104 5.23 -16.47 -26.34
CA ASP A 104 4.02 -17.23 -26.57
C ASP A 104 4.23 -18.67 -26.08
N PHE A 105 3.45 -19.10 -25.12
CA PHE A 105 3.52 -20.41 -24.50
C PHE A 105 2.14 -21.05 -24.37
N LYS A 106 2.13 -22.37 -24.29
CA LYS A 106 0.89 -23.14 -24.13
C LYS A 106 0.17 -22.71 -22.85
N PHE A 107 -1.15 -22.52 -22.96
CA PHE A 107 -2.02 -22.07 -21.86
C PHE A 107 -1.83 -20.61 -21.39
N LYS A 108 -1.05 -19.75 -22.07
CA LYS A 108 -0.88 -18.34 -21.74
C LYS A 108 -2.21 -17.63 -21.46
N LYS A 109 -3.21 -17.83 -22.35
CA LYS A 109 -4.55 -17.22 -22.19
C LYS A 109 -5.29 -17.73 -20.95
N SER A 110 -5.22 -19.04 -20.69
CA SER A 110 -5.87 -19.66 -19.52
C SER A 110 -5.25 -19.20 -18.21
N ILE A 111 -3.90 -19.15 -18.15
CA ILE A 111 -3.19 -18.64 -16.97
C ILE A 111 -3.51 -17.17 -16.73
N ASN A 112 -3.54 -16.34 -17.78
CA ASN A 112 -3.93 -14.94 -17.64
C ASN A 112 -5.37 -14.79 -17.13
N LEU A 113 -6.29 -15.64 -17.60
CA LEU A 113 -7.67 -15.65 -17.11
C LEU A 113 -7.74 -16.03 -15.62
N ILE A 114 -6.94 -17.00 -15.17
CA ILE A 114 -6.85 -17.38 -13.74
C ILE A 114 -6.29 -16.21 -12.91
N ILE A 115 -5.21 -15.55 -13.38
CA ILE A 115 -4.60 -14.39 -12.71
C ILE A 115 -5.63 -13.27 -12.53
N ILE A 116 -6.42 -12.96 -13.56
CA ILE A 116 -7.49 -11.96 -13.49
C ILE A 116 -8.62 -12.45 -12.57
N GLY A 117 -8.99 -13.72 -12.68
CA GLY A 117 -10.07 -14.33 -11.88
C GLY A 117 -9.79 -14.28 -10.36
N VAL A 118 -8.54 -14.47 -9.94
CA VAL A 118 -8.15 -14.35 -8.53
C VAL A 118 -8.45 -12.96 -7.97
N GLN A 119 -8.26 -11.90 -8.77
CA GLN A 119 -8.55 -10.52 -8.33
C GLN A 119 -10.05 -10.23 -8.18
N ALA A 120 -10.91 -10.98 -8.87
CA ALA A 120 -12.35 -10.81 -8.79
C ALA A 120 -12.97 -11.39 -7.50
N VAL A 121 -12.23 -12.26 -6.80
CA VAL A 121 -12.70 -12.89 -5.55
C VAL A 121 -12.41 -11.96 -4.37
N PRO A 122 -13.44 -11.54 -3.60
CA PRO A 122 -13.21 -10.74 -2.40
C PRO A 122 -12.31 -11.50 -1.40
N PRO A 123 -11.22 -10.90 -0.89
CA PRO A 123 -10.27 -11.57 0.01
C PRO A 123 -10.92 -12.23 1.22
N ILE A 124 -11.94 -11.58 1.80
CA ILE A 124 -12.63 -12.07 2.99
C ILE A 124 -13.31 -13.43 2.79
N THR A 125 -13.80 -13.73 1.59
CA THR A 125 -14.44 -15.01 1.29
C THR A 125 -13.47 -16.19 1.30
N LEU A 126 -12.18 -15.88 1.08
CA LEU A 126 -11.09 -16.86 1.08
C LEU A 126 -10.50 -17.07 2.48
N MET A 127 -10.91 -16.32 3.50
CA MET A 127 -10.29 -16.35 4.83
C MET A 127 -10.35 -17.74 5.47
N ILE A 128 -11.53 -18.40 5.46
CA ILE A 128 -11.70 -19.73 6.07
C ILE A 128 -10.86 -20.81 5.36
N PRO A 129 -10.95 -20.99 4.03
CA PRO A 129 -10.14 -21.99 3.34
C PRO A 129 -8.63 -21.67 3.43
N TYR A 130 -8.27 -20.39 3.43
CA TYR A 130 -6.88 -19.98 3.62
C TYR A 130 -6.35 -20.34 5.00
N PHE A 131 -7.10 -20.07 6.06
CA PHE A 131 -6.73 -20.45 7.41
C PHE A 131 -6.49 -21.96 7.49
N GLY A 132 -7.41 -22.78 6.95
CA GLY A 132 -7.26 -24.23 6.91
C GLY A 132 -5.99 -24.67 6.18
N LEU A 133 -5.67 -24.06 5.03
CA LEU A 133 -4.46 -24.32 4.27
C LEU A 133 -3.19 -23.96 5.05
N ILE A 134 -3.13 -22.78 5.64
CA ILE A 134 -1.98 -22.30 6.44
C ILE A 134 -1.72 -23.19 7.65
N VAL A 135 -2.77 -23.66 8.33
CA VAL A 135 -2.66 -24.61 9.45
C VAL A 135 -2.16 -25.95 8.96
N ALA A 136 -2.70 -26.50 7.85
CA ALA A 136 -2.26 -27.77 7.27
C ALA A 136 -0.78 -27.71 6.84
N LEU A 137 -0.30 -26.58 6.35
CA LEU A 137 1.11 -26.36 6.01
C LEU A 137 2.01 -26.07 7.22
N LYS A 138 1.47 -26.04 8.44
CA LYS A 138 2.18 -25.71 9.70
C LYS A 138 2.83 -24.32 9.69
N LEU A 139 2.26 -23.37 8.94
CA LEU A 139 2.74 -21.99 8.84
C LEU A 139 2.00 -21.02 9.77
N TYR A 140 0.95 -21.47 10.48
CA TYR A 140 0.18 -20.62 11.39
C TYR A 140 1.07 -19.93 12.44
N ASN A 141 0.84 -18.66 12.67
CA ASN A 141 1.61 -17.81 13.57
C ASN A 141 3.09 -17.66 13.15
N THR A 142 3.34 -17.52 11.85
CA THR A 142 4.68 -17.25 11.29
C THR A 142 4.62 -16.09 10.29
N TYR A 143 5.76 -15.44 10.02
CA TYR A 143 5.86 -14.44 8.96
C TYR A 143 5.51 -15.00 7.58
N TRP A 144 5.83 -16.27 7.30
CA TRP A 144 5.53 -16.92 6.03
C TRP A 144 4.04 -17.05 5.78
N ALA A 145 3.22 -17.21 6.84
CA ALA A 145 1.77 -17.18 6.70
C ALA A 145 1.28 -15.86 6.09
N LEU A 146 1.80 -14.74 6.59
CA LEU A 146 1.44 -13.41 6.10
C LEU A 146 2.04 -13.13 4.72
N ILE A 147 3.34 -13.40 4.54
CA ILE A 147 4.05 -13.13 3.28
C ILE A 147 3.40 -13.88 2.12
N LEU A 148 3.19 -15.19 2.24
CA LEU A 148 2.58 -15.99 1.18
C LEU A 148 1.13 -15.58 0.91
N THR A 149 0.36 -15.31 1.95
CA THR A 149 -1.03 -14.88 1.80
C THR A 149 -1.13 -13.54 1.07
N TYR A 150 -0.32 -12.56 1.45
CA TYR A 150 -0.36 -11.24 0.81
C TYR A 150 0.13 -11.29 -0.64
N MET A 151 1.10 -12.16 -0.94
CA MET A 151 1.57 -12.38 -2.31
C MET A 151 0.45 -12.88 -3.23
N VAL A 152 -0.50 -13.68 -2.75
CA VAL A 152 -1.62 -14.15 -3.58
C VAL A 152 -2.45 -12.99 -4.12
N PHE A 153 -2.59 -11.91 -3.36
CA PHE A 153 -3.36 -10.73 -3.77
C PHE A 153 -2.51 -9.71 -4.55
N THR A 154 -1.21 -9.64 -4.29
CA THR A 154 -0.32 -8.66 -4.93
C THR A 154 0.30 -9.13 -6.25
N LEU A 155 0.59 -10.43 -6.38
CA LEU A 155 1.21 -10.99 -7.59
C LEU A 155 0.37 -10.82 -8.86
N PRO A 156 -0.95 -11.10 -8.86
CA PRO A 156 -1.77 -10.89 -10.05
C PRO A 156 -1.69 -9.45 -10.57
N TYR A 157 -1.80 -8.48 -9.68
CA TYR A 157 -1.66 -7.06 -10.01
C TYR A 157 -0.27 -6.76 -10.61
N ALA A 158 0.80 -7.22 -9.95
CA ALA A 158 2.17 -6.97 -10.39
C ALA A 158 2.44 -7.57 -11.79
N ILE A 159 2.01 -8.82 -12.03
CA ILE A 159 2.19 -9.48 -13.33
C ILE A 159 1.43 -8.73 -14.44
N ILE A 160 0.17 -8.36 -14.20
CA ILE A 160 -0.65 -7.65 -15.19
C ILE A 160 -0.04 -6.29 -15.51
N MET A 161 0.33 -5.52 -14.50
CA MET A 161 0.90 -4.19 -14.68
C MET A 161 2.27 -4.24 -15.36
N MET A 162 3.15 -5.18 -14.97
CA MET A 162 4.45 -5.36 -15.62
C MET A 162 4.30 -5.84 -17.07
N THR A 163 3.36 -6.75 -17.34
CA THR A 163 3.04 -7.17 -18.71
C THR A 163 2.63 -5.97 -19.58
N GLY A 164 1.71 -5.15 -19.06
CA GLY A 164 1.26 -3.93 -19.73
C GLY A 164 2.43 -2.98 -20.00
N TYR A 165 3.28 -2.76 -19.00
CA TYR A 165 4.43 -1.88 -19.14
C TYR A 165 5.44 -2.39 -20.18
N PHE A 166 5.83 -3.67 -20.12
CA PHE A 166 6.75 -4.25 -21.09
C PHE A 166 6.18 -4.29 -22.51
N ASN A 167 4.85 -4.38 -22.67
CA ASN A 167 4.21 -4.29 -23.99
C ASN A 167 4.34 -2.90 -24.64
N THR A 168 4.57 -1.84 -23.86
CA THR A 168 4.82 -0.50 -24.40
C THR A 168 6.25 -0.32 -24.91
N LEU A 169 7.17 -1.22 -24.55
CA LEU A 169 8.57 -1.15 -24.96
C LEU A 169 8.79 -1.90 -26.28
N PRO A 170 9.52 -1.31 -27.26
CA PRO A 170 9.86 -1.97 -28.53
C PRO A 170 10.59 -3.30 -28.30
N ARG A 171 10.27 -4.30 -29.10
CA ARG A 171 10.95 -5.61 -29.07
C ARG A 171 12.40 -5.55 -29.56
N ASP A 172 12.72 -4.55 -30.36
CA ASP A 172 14.06 -4.29 -30.89
C ASP A 172 15.10 -4.15 -29.76
N LEU A 173 14.67 -3.71 -28.57
CA LEU A 173 15.56 -3.63 -27.38
C LEU A 173 16.03 -5.01 -26.93
N ASP A 174 15.16 -6.00 -26.96
CA ASP A 174 15.52 -7.39 -26.63
C ASP A 174 16.40 -7.98 -27.75
N GLU A 175 16.04 -7.75 -29.02
CA GLU A 175 16.73 -8.27 -30.19
C GLU A 175 18.16 -7.74 -30.31
N ALA A 176 18.38 -6.44 -30.02
CA ALA A 176 19.71 -5.85 -30.03
C ALA A 176 20.65 -6.56 -29.05
N VAL A 177 20.18 -6.86 -27.82
CA VAL A 177 20.99 -7.59 -26.82
C VAL A 177 21.31 -9.01 -27.30
N LEU A 178 20.37 -9.69 -27.98
CA LEU A 178 20.58 -11.04 -28.50
C LEU A 178 21.59 -11.04 -29.67
N ILE A 179 21.56 -10.01 -30.53
CA ILE A 179 22.54 -9.83 -31.61
C ILE A 179 23.94 -9.60 -31.06
N ASP A 180 24.06 -8.84 -29.94
CA ASP A 180 25.31 -8.62 -29.23
C ASP A 180 25.79 -9.85 -28.44
N GLY A 181 25.14 -11.00 -28.58
CA GLY A 181 25.50 -12.25 -27.91
C GLY A 181 25.01 -12.38 -26.46
N GLY A 182 24.16 -11.46 -26.01
CA GLY A 182 23.52 -11.54 -24.70
C GLY A 182 22.39 -12.56 -24.64
N THR A 183 21.84 -12.78 -23.45
CA THR A 183 20.67 -13.65 -23.22
C THR A 183 19.43 -12.81 -22.90
N SER A 184 18.24 -13.41 -22.99
CA SER A 184 16.97 -12.75 -22.61
C SER A 184 16.97 -12.24 -21.17
N LEU A 185 17.66 -12.92 -20.25
CA LEU A 185 17.80 -12.45 -18.87
C LEU A 185 18.72 -11.22 -18.79
N VAL A 186 19.74 -11.13 -19.64
CA VAL A 186 20.59 -9.92 -19.76
C VAL A 186 19.76 -8.77 -20.31
N ALA A 187 18.97 -8.99 -21.36
CA ALA A 187 18.04 -7.99 -21.89
C ALA A 187 17.06 -7.50 -20.81
N LEU A 188 16.46 -8.42 -20.05
CA LEU A 188 15.55 -8.07 -18.95
C LEU A 188 16.24 -7.19 -17.89
N TRP A 189 17.34 -7.67 -17.31
CA TRP A 189 17.92 -7.01 -16.12
C TRP A 189 18.78 -5.79 -16.44
N ARG A 190 19.45 -5.75 -17.62
CA ARG A 190 20.35 -4.64 -17.99
C ARG A 190 19.69 -3.57 -18.85
N VAL A 191 18.57 -3.90 -19.54
CA VAL A 191 17.93 -2.96 -20.45
C VAL A 191 16.49 -2.67 -19.98
N LEU A 192 15.63 -3.69 -19.94
CA LEU A 192 14.19 -3.46 -19.72
C LEU A 192 13.87 -3.01 -18.30
N VAL A 193 14.48 -3.61 -17.27
CA VAL A 193 14.25 -3.25 -15.87
C VAL A 193 14.67 -1.79 -15.59
N PRO A 194 15.86 -1.30 -15.99
CA PRO A 194 16.24 0.09 -15.83
C PRO A 194 15.27 1.08 -16.50
N ILE A 195 14.81 0.79 -17.72
CA ILE A 195 13.83 1.63 -18.43
C ILE A 195 12.46 1.60 -17.70
N SER A 196 12.13 0.46 -17.08
CA SER A 196 10.84 0.23 -16.40
C SER A 196 10.81 0.68 -14.95
N ILE A 197 11.87 1.30 -14.42
CA ILE A 197 11.93 1.77 -13.02
C ILE A 197 10.67 2.53 -12.59
N PRO A 198 10.10 3.47 -13.37
CA PRO A 198 8.87 4.17 -12.96
C PRO A 198 7.69 3.22 -12.71
N GLY A 199 7.49 2.23 -13.58
CA GLY A 199 6.46 1.21 -13.42
C GLY A 199 6.72 0.29 -12.23
N ILE A 200 7.96 -0.17 -12.07
CA ILE A 200 8.38 -1.04 -10.96
C ILE A 200 8.18 -0.34 -9.62
N VAL A 201 8.57 0.93 -9.51
CA VAL A 201 8.39 1.74 -8.29
C VAL A 201 6.90 1.90 -7.98
N SER A 202 6.06 2.18 -8.97
CA SER A 202 4.60 2.31 -8.77
C SER A 202 3.98 1.01 -8.24
N ILE A 203 4.36 -0.14 -8.80
CA ILE A 203 3.91 -1.46 -8.35
C ILE A 203 4.43 -1.75 -6.93
N GLY A 204 5.69 -1.43 -6.66
CA GLY A 204 6.31 -1.62 -5.34
C GLY A 204 5.60 -0.82 -4.24
N VAL A 205 5.35 0.47 -4.49
CA VAL A 205 4.62 1.32 -3.54
C VAL A 205 3.21 0.80 -3.29
N TYR A 206 2.47 0.44 -4.35
CA TYR A 206 1.14 -0.15 -4.20
C TYR A 206 1.16 -1.44 -3.38
N THR A 207 2.08 -2.35 -3.69
CA THR A 207 2.24 -3.62 -2.98
C THR A 207 2.57 -3.42 -1.50
N PHE A 208 3.51 -2.51 -1.21
CA PHE A 208 3.85 -2.16 0.16
C PHE A 208 2.65 -1.62 0.93
N MET A 209 1.92 -0.66 0.33
CA MET A 209 0.73 -0.07 0.95
C MET A 209 -0.35 -1.12 1.24
N LEU A 210 -0.57 -2.05 0.31
CA LEU A 210 -1.55 -3.13 0.48
C LEU A 210 -1.14 -4.05 1.65
N ALA A 211 0.12 -4.48 1.68
CA ALA A 211 0.64 -5.34 2.75
C ALA A 211 0.69 -4.62 4.11
N TRP A 212 1.06 -3.33 4.12
CA TRP A 212 1.12 -2.51 5.34
C TRP A 212 -0.24 -2.32 6.00
N ASN A 213 -1.28 -2.08 5.21
CA ASN A 213 -2.63 -1.82 5.70
C ASN A 213 -3.46 -3.09 5.93
N GLU A 214 -2.89 -4.28 5.65
CA GLU A 214 -3.64 -5.51 5.79
C GLU A 214 -3.87 -5.85 7.27
N PHE A 215 -5.13 -6.09 7.61
CA PHE A 215 -5.60 -6.33 8.96
C PHE A 215 -6.22 -7.71 9.16
N LEU A 216 -7.11 -8.14 8.23
CA LEU A 216 -7.95 -9.31 8.42
C LEU A 216 -7.16 -10.61 8.49
N PHE A 217 -6.26 -10.81 7.54
CA PHE A 217 -5.39 -11.99 7.54
C PHE A 217 -4.33 -11.92 8.64
N ALA A 218 -3.81 -10.72 8.95
CA ALA A 218 -2.92 -10.56 10.09
C ALA A 218 -3.59 -10.98 11.40
N LEU A 219 -4.81 -10.51 11.66
CA LEU A 219 -5.59 -10.87 12.84
C LEU A 219 -5.88 -12.38 12.90
N THR A 220 -6.18 -12.99 11.76
CA THR A 220 -6.58 -14.40 11.68
C THR A 220 -5.40 -15.36 11.72
N LEU A 221 -4.29 -15.01 11.06
CA LEU A 221 -3.15 -15.90 10.86
C LEU A 221 -2.05 -15.74 11.92
N THR A 222 -2.15 -14.75 12.82
CA THR A 222 -1.23 -14.56 13.94
C THR A 222 -1.94 -14.79 15.28
N LYS A 223 -1.27 -15.44 16.22
CA LYS A 223 -1.80 -15.76 17.55
C LYS A 223 -1.11 -14.96 18.64
N THR A 224 0.21 -14.89 18.60
CA THR A 224 1.02 -14.23 19.62
C THR A 224 1.29 -12.78 19.24
N ASN A 225 1.45 -11.91 20.24
CA ASN A 225 1.76 -10.50 20.01
C ASN A 225 3.09 -10.32 19.28
N ASP A 226 4.05 -11.24 19.44
CA ASP A 226 5.33 -11.21 18.71
C ASP A 226 5.20 -11.28 17.18
N MET A 227 4.08 -11.78 16.66
CA MET A 227 3.84 -11.95 15.22
C MET A 227 2.85 -10.94 14.64
N ARG A 228 2.18 -10.15 15.49
CA ARG A 228 1.16 -9.19 15.05
C ARG A 228 1.76 -7.97 14.36
N THR A 229 0.95 -7.37 13.48
CA THR A 229 1.29 -6.17 12.69
C THR A 229 0.68 -4.91 13.32
N VAL A 230 1.08 -3.73 12.86
CA VAL A 230 0.58 -2.43 13.34
C VAL A 230 -0.94 -2.33 13.31
N PRO A 231 -1.67 -2.68 12.22
CA PRO A 231 -3.13 -2.61 12.22
C PRO A 231 -3.78 -3.47 13.32
N VAL A 232 -3.24 -4.67 13.57
CA VAL A 232 -3.71 -5.53 14.66
C VAL A 232 -3.33 -4.96 16.01
N GLY A 233 -2.12 -4.42 16.15
CA GLY A 233 -1.66 -3.77 17.37
C GLY A 233 -2.52 -2.58 17.79
N ILE A 234 -2.94 -1.73 16.81
CA ILE A 234 -3.87 -0.63 17.06
C ILE A 234 -5.20 -1.16 17.62
N GLN A 235 -5.73 -2.23 17.02
CA GLN A 235 -6.98 -2.82 17.47
C GLN A 235 -6.89 -3.42 18.88
N LEU A 236 -5.71 -3.92 19.30
CA LEU A 236 -5.51 -4.45 20.64
C LEU A 236 -5.56 -3.38 21.75
N LEU A 237 -5.28 -2.12 21.43
CA LEU A 237 -5.44 -0.99 22.34
C LEU A 237 -6.92 -0.71 22.67
N MET A 238 -7.85 -1.32 21.94
CA MET A 238 -9.26 -1.42 22.31
C MET A 238 -9.44 -2.58 23.31
N GLY A 239 -8.96 -2.40 24.53
CA GLY A 239 -9.06 -3.41 25.59
C GLY A 239 -10.49 -3.74 26.01
N GLN A 240 -10.68 -4.85 26.72
CA GLN A 240 -12.01 -5.27 27.20
C GLN A 240 -12.60 -4.35 28.28
N HIS A 241 -11.74 -3.63 29.05
CA HIS A 241 -12.13 -2.84 30.19
C HIS A 241 -11.69 -1.37 30.10
N SER A 242 -10.77 -1.02 29.23
CA SER A 242 -10.31 0.34 28.99
C SER A 242 -9.91 0.53 27.52
N TYR A 243 -10.15 1.73 27.01
CA TYR A 243 -9.74 2.13 25.68
C TYR A 243 -8.62 3.16 25.81
N GLU A 244 -7.44 2.80 25.35
CA GLU A 244 -6.29 3.72 25.28
C GLU A 244 -6.34 4.54 24.00
N TRP A 245 -7.36 5.40 23.89
CA TRP A 245 -7.64 6.18 22.67
C TRP A 245 -6.48 7.08 22.26
N ASN A 246 -5.81 7.72 23.23
CA ASN A 246 -4.65 8.56 22.95
C ASN A 246 -3.50 7.74 22.34
N GLN A 247 -3.22 6.53 22.86
CA GLN A 247 -2.20 5.64 22.30
C GLN A 247 -2.62 5.10 20.93
N MET A 248 -3.91 4.77 20.74
CA MET A 248 -4.45 4.38 19.43
C MET A 248 -4.24 5.47 18.38
N MET A 249 -4.52 6.74 18.74
CA MET A 249 -4.30 7.89 17.86
C MET A 249 -2.80 8.08 17.58
N ALA A 250 -1.95 8.05 18.61
CA ALA A 250 -0.50 8.17 18.46
C ALA A 250 0.07 7.03 17.57
N MET A 251 -0.33 5.78 17.82
CA MET A 251 0.09 4.62 17.03
C MET A 251 -0.41 4.71 15.58
N SER A 252 -1.62 5.23 15.36
CA SER A 252 -2.18 5.46 14.01
C SER A 252 -1.43 6.56 13.27
N VAL A 253 -1.06 7.66 13.96
CA VAL A 253 -0.19 8.71 13.37
C VAL A 253 1.16 8.12 12.98
N LEU A 254 1.84 7.42 13.88
CA LEU A 254 3.12 6.77 13.60
C LEU A 254 3.00 5.74 12.49
N GLY A 255 1.92 4.94 12.49
CA GLY A 255 1.63 3.94 11.47
C GLY A 255 1.31 4.54 10.08
N SER A 256 0.85 5.78 10.01
CA SER A 256 0.61 6.47 8.74
C SER A 256 1.90 7.04 8.12
N LEU A 257 2.94 7.30 8.91
CA LEU A 257 4.18 7.92 8.44
C LEU A 257 4.87 7.15 7.31
N PRO A 258 5.04 5.81 7.36
CA PRO A 258 5.71 5.08 6.28
C PRO A 258 5.00 5.25 4.93
N VAL A 259 3.66 5.20 4.94
CA VAL A 259 2.84 5.35 3.74
C VAL A 259 2.94 6.77 3.19
N LEU A 260 2.86 7.79 4.07
CA LEU A 260 3.01 9.19 3.70
C LEU A 260 4.40 9.47 3.12
N LEU A 261 5.46 8.98 3.76
CA LEU A 261 6.83 9.14 3.28
C LEU A 261 7.04 8.48 1.91
N LEU A 262 6.55 7.25 1.73
CA LEU A 262 6.61 6.58 0.43
C LEU A 262 5.87 7.38 -0.64
N PHE A 263 4.67 7.89 -0.33
CA PHE A 263 3.92 8.72 -1.27
C PHE A 263 4.70 9.99 -1.64
N LEU A 264 5.21 10.73 -0.65
CA LEU A 264 5.96 11.99 -0.88
C LEU A 264 7.23 11.76 -1.72
N ILE A 265 7.96 10.66 -1.49
CA ILE A 265 9.19 10.35 -2.21
C ILE A 265 8.87 9.90 -3.65
N PHE A 266 7.85 9.04 -3.82
CA PHE A 266 7.60 8.35 -5.07
C PHE A 266 6.41 8.90 -5.88
N GLN A 267 5.71 9.97 -5.43
CA GLN A 267 4.53 10.55 -6.11
C GLN A 267 4.75 10.83 -7.59
N ARG A 268 5.94 11.30 -7.99
CA ARG A 268 6.30 11.56 -9.39
C ARG A 268 6.19 10.32 -10.29
N TYR A 269 6.55 9.15 -9.76
CA TYR A 269 6.48 7.88 -10.49
C TYR A 269 5.04 7.36 -10.57
N PHE A 270 4.24 7.62 -9.54
CA PHE A 270 2.83 7.26 -9.50
C PHE A 270 2.03 8.02 -10.58
N ILE A 271 2.26 9.32 -10.71
CA ILE A 271 1.61 10.16 -11.73
C ILE A 271 2.04 9.72 -13.13
N ALA A 272 3.32 9.42 -13.36
CA ALA A 272 3.83 8.94 -14.64
C ALA A 272 3.27 7.56 -15.01
N GLY A 273 3.14 6.63 -14.05
CA GLY A 273 2.60 5.28 -14.26
C GLY A 273 1.11 5.28 -14.60
N MET A 274 0.30 6.14 -13.96
CA MET A 274 -1.13 6.27 -14.26
C MET A 274 -1.40 6.91 -15.62
N SER A 275 -0.57 7.87 -16.04
CA SER A 275 -0.71 8.53 -17.33
C SER A 275 -0.33 7.62 -18.52
N ALA A 276 0.62 6.71 -18.35
CA ALA A 276 0.99 5.74 -19.39
C ALA A 276 -0.14 4.72 -19.69
N GLY A 277 -1.01 4.42 -18.70
CA GLY A 277 -2.17 3.55 -18.87
C GLY A 277 -3.42 4.23 -19.45
N SER A 278 -3.49 5.56 -19.44
CA SER A 278 -4.67 6.33 -19.84
C SER A 278 -4.63 6.89 -21.27
N VAL A 279 -3.48 6.89 -21.94
CA VAL A 279 -3.36 7.31 -23.33
C VAL A 279 -3.66 6.12 -24.24
N LYS A 280 -4.96 5.85 -24.44
CA LYS A 280 -5.44 5.18 -25.65
C LYS A 280 -5.68 6.29 -26.68
N GLY A 281 -4.68 6.52 -27.55
CA GLY A 281 -4.87 7.25 -28.80
C GLY A 281 -5.70 6.46 -29.76
#